data_a1ed2229ae1aaca063ac67e14d0523fe
#
_entry.id   a1ed2229ae1aaca063ac67e14d0523fe
#
_cell.length_a   1.000
_cell.length_b   1.000
_cell.length_c   1.000
_cell.angle_alpha   90.00
_cell.angle_beta   90.00
_cell.angle_gamma   90.00
#
_symmetry.space_group_name_H-M   'P 1'
#
loop_
_entity.id
_entity.type
_entity.pdbx_description
1 polymer ?
#
loop_
_entity_poly.entity_id
_entity_poly.type
_entity_poly.pdbx_seq_one_letter_code
_entity_poly.pdbx_strand_id
1 'polypeptide(L)' 'RYIEVKGRATTDGVMLSENEWNRLAQLGNKAWLYIVVNCKTTPTLYRIQNPAERLSFEKMSKGVQYYLPLEEWQQKYIKE' A
#
# COMPACT_ATOMS: atom_id res chain seq x y z
N ARG A 1 16.94 -1.55 -1.57
CA ARG A 1 15.51 -1.80 -1.70
C ARG A 1 14.72 -0.59 -1.17
N TYR A 2 13.61 -0.30 -1.78
CA TYR A 2 12.77 0.84 -1.42
C TYR A 2 11.54 0.37 -0.65
N ILE A 3 11.25 1.01 0.47
CA ILE A 3 10.09 0.64 1.28
C ILE A 3 9.23 1.89 1.48
N GLU A 4 7.98 1.82 1.02
CA GLU A 4 6.99 2.84 1.28
C GLU A 4 6.12 2.37 2.44
N VAL A 5 6.00 3.18 3.50
CA VAL A 5 5.25 2.79 4.69
C VAL A 5 3.98 3.63 4.79
N LYS A 6 2.84 2.96 4.96
CA LYS A 6 1.55 3.60 5.15
C LYS A 6 0.93 3.11 6.45
N GLY A 7 0.70 4.03 7.38
CA GLY A 7 0.08 3.71 8.66
C GLY A 7 -1.36 4.17 8.72
N ARG A 8 -2.23 3.35 9.28
CA ARG A 8 -3.64 3.66 9.46
C ARG A 8 -4.08 3.35 10.87
N ALA A 9 -4.90 4.24 11.46
CA ALA A 9 -5.42 4.01 12.82
C ALA A 9 -6.41 2.84 12.82
N THR A 10 -7.12 2.66 11.72
CA THR A 10 -8.09 1.58 11.58
C THR A 10 -7.75 0.77 10.33
N THR A 11 -8.43 -0.36 10.17
CA THR A 11 -8.29 -1.16 8.96
C THR A 11 -9.14 -0.53 7.86
N ASP A 12 -8.48 0.01 6.84
CA ASP A 12 -9.15 0.77 5.80
C ASP A 12 -8.28 0.76 4.54
N GLY A 13 -8.80 1.32 3.45
CA GLY A 13 -8.02 1.43 2.23
C GLY A 13 -6.86 2.39 2.39
N VAL A 14 -5.93 2.33 1.46
CA VAL A 14 -4.69 3.09 1.50
C VAL A 14 -4.59 3.99 0.28
N MET A 15 -4.13 5.23 0.49
CA MET A 15 -3.94 6.20 -0.59
C MET A 15 -2.46 6.40 -0.85
N LEU A 16 -2.09 6.45 -2.12
CA LEU A 16 -0.75 6.80 -2.55
C LEU A 16 -0.80 8.07 -3.40
N SER A 17 0.20 8.92 -3.23
CA SER A 17 0.36 10.05 -4.14
C SER A 17 0.86 9.54 -5.49
N GLU A 18 0.78 10.39 -6.50
CA GLU A 18 1.30 10.03 -7.82
C GLU A 18 2.80 9.73 -7.76
N ASN A 19 3.55 10.52 -7.02
CA ASN A 19 4.99 10.29 -6.89
C ASN A 19 5.29 8.95 -6.21
N GLU A 20 4.55 8.62 -5.18
CA GLU A 20 4.71 7.34 -4.49
C GLU A 20 4.38 6.18 -5.42
N TRP A 21 3.27 6.28 -6.13
CA TRP A 21 2.88 5.24 -7.08
C TRP A 21 3.92 5.05 -8.17
N ASN A 22 4.38 6.18 -8.76
CA ASN A 22 5.37 6.11 -9.83
C ASN A 22 6.67 5.47 -9.35
N ARG A 23 7.09 5.77 -8.12
CA ARG A 23 8.30 5.20 -7.56
C ARG A 23 8.16 3.69 -7.41
N LEU A 24 7.03 3.24 -6.87
CA LEU A 24 6.78 1.81 -6.72
C LEU A 24 6.73 1.10 -8.07
N ALA A 25 6.07 1.72 -9.04
CA ALA A 25 5.96 1.12 -10.39
C ALA A 25 7.32 1.04 -11.06
N GLN A 26 8.13 2.09 -10.92
CA GLN A 26 9.44 2.15 -11.55
C GLN A 26 10.41 1.11 -11.00
N LEU A 27 10.37 0.90 -9.69
CA LEU A 27 11.33 0.02 -9.02
C LEU A 27 10.91 -1.46 -9.06
N GLY A 28 9.64 -1.75 -9.31
CA GLY A 28 9.19 -3.12 -9.47
C GLY A 28 9.54 -4.01 -8.28
N ASN A 29 10.29 -5.07 -8.53
CA ASN A 29 10.65 -6.04 -7.48
C ASN A 29 11.53 -5.46 -6.38
N LYS A 30 12.14 -4.32 -6.62
CA LYS A 30 12.97 -3.65 -5.59
C LYS A 30 12.14 -2.81 -4.65
N ALA A 31 10.84 -2.65 -4.92
CA ALA A 31 9.95 -1.84 -4.10
C ALA A 31 9.05 -2.69 -3.24
N TRP A 32 8.82 -2.19 -2.03
CA TRP A 32 7.92 -2.83 -1.06
C TRP A 32 6.93 -1.79 -0.55
N LEU A 33 5.71 -2.23 -0.33
CA LEU A 33 4.70 -1.42 0.36
C LEU A 33 4.41 -2.10 1.69
N TYR A 34 4.67 -1.38 2.78
CA TYR A 34 4.36 -1.84 4.13
C TYR A 34 3.12 -1.09 4.60
N ILE A 35 2.09 -1.83 4.97
CA ILE A 35 0.85 -1.25 5.50
C ILE A 35 0.70 -1.67 6.94
N VAL A 36 0.68 -0.68 7.84
CA VAL A 36 0.49 -0.91 9.27
C VAL A 36 -0.91 -0.42 9.62
N VAL A 37 -1.76 -1.32 10.06
CA VAL A 37 -3.12 -0.97 10.45
C VAL A 37 -3.28 -1.06 11.96
N ASN A 38 -4.34 -0.43 12.46
CA ASN A 38 -4.66 -0.42 13.89
C ASN A 38 -3.51 0.12 14.73
N CYS A 39 -2.90 1.22 14.24
CA CYS A 39 -1.70 1.78 14.87
C CYS A 39 -1.89 2.18 16.33
N LYS A 40 -3.13 2.49 16.71
CA LYS A 40 -3.42 2.95 18.06
C LYS A 40 -3.82 1.83 19.03
N THR A 41 -3.94 0.62 18.52
CA THR A 41 -4.33 -0.53 19.36
C THR A 41 -3.28 -1.62 19.20
N THR A 42 -3.61 -2.69 18.49
CA THR A 42 -2.67 -3.78 18.23
C THR A 42 -2.24 -3.68 16.75
N PRO A 43 -1.06 -3.13 16.48
CA PRO A 43 -0.64 -2.94 15.09
C PRO A 43 -0.48 -4.27 14.36
N THR A 44 -0.89 -4.28 13.10
CA THR A 44 -0.70 -5.41 12.20
C THR A 44 0.02 -4.92 10.96
N LEU A 45 1.09 -5.60 10.58
CA LEU A 45 1.91 -5.22 9.45
C LEU A 45 1.68 -6.17 8.27
N TYR A 46 1.39 -5.58 7.11
CA TYR A 46 1.35 -6.29 5.84
C TYR A 46 2.53 -5.84 4.99
N ARG A 47 3.26 -6.78 4.42
CA ARG A 47 4.43 -6.49 3.58
C ARG A 47 4.18 -7.02 2.19
N ILE A 48 4.21 -6.12 1.21
CA ILE A 48 3.88 -6.46 -0.17
C ILE A 48 5.03 -6.06 -1.08
N GLN A 49 5.66 -7.05 -1.70
CA GLN A 49 6.72 -6.81 -2.67
C GLN A 49 6.11 -6.54 -4.04
N ASN A 50 6.68 -5.58 -4.76
CA ASN A 50 6.23 -5.21 -6.10
C ASN A 50 4.74 -4.89 -6.13
N PRO A 51 4.30 -3.93 -5.29
CA PRO A 51 2.86 -3.68 -5.15
C PRO A 51 2.19 -3.17 -6.42
N ALA A 52 2.93 -2.42 -7.24
CA ALA A 52 2.35 -1.86 -8.45
C ALA A 52 1.88 -2.94 -9.42
N GLU A 53 2.57 -4.07 -9.45
CA GLU A 53 2.20 -5.17 -10.34
C GLU A 53 1.22 -6.14 -9.69
N ARG A 54 1.35 -6.36 -8.39
CA ARG A 54 0.56 -7.37 -7.69
C ARG A 54 -0.81 -6.88 -7.25
N LEU A 55 -1.00 -5.57 -7.11
CA LEU A 55 -2.22 -5.01 -6.56
C LEU A 55 -2.93 -4.16 -7.61
N SER A 56 -4.26 -4.14 -7.53
CA SER A 56 -5.08 -3.28 -8.37
C SER A 56 -5.33 -1.97 -7.65
N PHE A 57 -4.86 -0.87 -8.22
CA PHE A 57 -5.04 0.46 -7.67
C PHE A 57 -6.08 1.20 -8.51
N GLU A 58 -6.89 2.02 -7.83
CA GLU A 58 -7.86 2.87 -8.49
C GLU A 58 -7.30 4.29 -8.60
N LYS A 59 -7.12 4.78 -9.82
CA LYS A 59 -6.64 6.14 -10.01
C LYS A 59 -7.79 7.11 -9.76
N MET A 60 -7.59 8.01 -8.82
CA MET A 60 -8.60 9.01 -8.48
C MET A 60 -8.56 10.14 -9.48
N SER A 61 -9.75 10.67 -9.84
CA SER A 61 -9.86 11.70 -10.86
C SER A 61 -9.40 13.07 -10.40
N LYS A 62 -9.34 13.30 -9.11
CA LYS A 62 -8.90 14.58 -8.56
C LYS A 62 -7.63 14.40 -7.76
N GLY A 63 -6.65 15.30 -7.98
CA GLY A 63 -5.42 15.31 -7.18
C GLY A 63 -4.46 14.19 -7.48
N VAL A 64 -4.66 13.46 -8.53
CA VAL A 64 -3.78 12.37 -8.98
C VAL A 64 -3.32 11.53 -7.81
N GLN A 65 -4.24 10.76 -7.28
CA GLN A 65 -3.96 9.82 -6.21
C GLN A 65 -4.37 8.43 -6.64
N TYR A 66 -3.76 7.44 -6.02
CA TYR A 66 -4.07 6.04 -6.29
C TYR A 66 -4.63 5.42 -5.03
N TYR A 67 -5.81 4.85 -5.13
CA TYR A 67 -6.49 4.22 -4.02
C TYR A 67 -6.34 2.71 -4.09
N LEU A 68 -5.90 2.12 -2.98
CA LEU A 68 -5.78 0.68 -2.84
C LEU A 68 -6.88 0.20 -1.89
N PRO A 69 -7.92 -0.45 -2.42
CA PRO A 69 -9.00 -0.95 -1.56
C PRO A 69 -8.52 -2.00 -0.58
N LEU A 70 -9.16 -2.05 0.57
CA LEU A 70 -8.83 -3.00 1.62
C LEU A 70 -8.80 -4.44 1.12
N GLU A 71 -9.76 -4.81 0.29
CA GLU A 71 -9.88 -6.18 -0.20
C GLU A 71 -8.69 -6.66 -1.00
N GLU A 72 -7.94 -5.72 -1.59
CA GLU A 72 -6.81 -6.08 -2.44
C GLU A 72 -5.66 -6.68 -1.66
N TRP A 73 -5.49 -6.30 -0.40
CA TRP A 73 -4.29 -6.71 0.33
C TRP A 73 -4.58 -7.43 1.64
N GLN A 74 -5.75 -7.27 2.23
CA GLN A 74 -5.99 -7.72 3.60
C GLN A 74 -5.85 -9.24 3.77
N GLN A 75 -6.31 -10.02 2.79
CA GLN A 75 -6.30 -11.48 2.91
C GLN A 75 -5.24 -12.15 2.05
N LYS A 76 -4.48 -11.37 1.28
CA LYS A 76 -3.58 -11.92 0.27
C LYS A 76 -2.12 -11.90 0.70
N TYR A 77 -1.76 -11.10 1.69
CA TYR A 77 -0.36 -10.82 1.98
C TYR A 77 -0.02 -11.11 3.42
N ILE A 78 1.29 -11.22 3.69
CA ILE A 78 1.79 -11.62 4.99
C ILE A 78 1.38 -10.60 6.05
N LYS A 79 0.76 -11.10 7.09
CA LYS A 79 0.33 -10.32 8.22
C LYS A 79 1.25 -10.61 9.40
N GLU A 80 1.78 -9.58 10.00
CA GLU A 80 2.66 -9.71 11.15
C GLU A 80 2.16 -8.93 12.35
#